data_f949d14ba452fa43d9ac0290ccefdaf5
#
_entry.id   f949d14ba452fa43d9ac0290ccefdaf5
#
_cell.length_a   1.000
_cell.length_b   1.000
_cell.length_c   1.000
_cell.angle_alpha   90.00
_cell.angle_beta   90.00
_cell.angle_gamma   90.00
#
_symmetry.space_group_name_H-M   'P 1'
#
loop_
_entity.id
_entity.type
_entity.pdbx_description
1 polymer ?
#
loop_
_entity_poly.entity_id
_entity_poly.type
_entity_poly.pdbx_seq_one_letter_code
_entity_poly.pdbx_strand_id
1 'polypeptide(L)'
;MSIIETDAVLHEAHRDNHTHRDVNGGWLRPAVFGAMDGLVSNLALMTGVAGGSVSQQTLVITGLAGLAAGAFSMAAGEYTSVASQRELVEAELDVERRELRKHPVDEMEELAALYESRGVEPGLAREVARQLSRDPEQALEIHAREELGIDPSDLPSPLVAAVSSFGAFALGALLPVLPYLLGAHALWPAVLLALIGLFGCGAVVARVTARSWWFSGLRQLVLGGTAAAVTYGLGMVFGVAVGS
;
A
#
# COMPACT_ATOMS: atom_id res chain seq x y z
N MET A 1 -39.78 35.30 -12.73
CA MET A 1 -38.74 34.32 -12.30
C MET A 1 -37.41 34.96 -12.66
N SER A 2 -36.68 35.39 -11.65
CA SER A 2 -35.47 36.21 -11.80
C SER A 2 -34.26 35.36 -12.13
N ILE A 3 -33.29 35.90 -12.89
CA ILE A 3 -32.03 35.25 -13.28
C ILE A 3 -31.28 34.71 -12.05
N ILE A 4 -31.45 35.34 -10.90
CA ILE A 4 -30.83 34.97 -9.61
C ILE A 4 -31.39 33.64 -9.06
N GLU A 5 -32.69 33.34 -9.27
CA GLU A 5 -33.28 32.05 -8.85
C GLU A 5 -32.82 30.88 -9.72
N THR A 6 -32.54 31.15 -11.00
CA THR A 6 -32.06 30.11 -11.93
C THR A 6 -30.61 29.74 -11.61
N ASP A 7 -29.74 30.67 -11.24
CA ASP A 7 -28.35 30.40 -10.83
C ASP A 7 -28.27 29.63 -9.51
N ALA A 8 -29.13 29.93 -8.53
CA ALA A 8 -29.17 29.17 -7.27
C ALA A 8 -29.59 27.71 -7.47
N VAL A 9 -30.56 27.44 -8.35
CA VAL A 9 -31.01 26.07 -8.68
C VAL A 9 -29.96 25.31 -9.47
N LEU A 10 -29.21 25.97 -10.36
CA LEU A 10 -28.10 25.35 -11.10
C LEU A 10 -26.90 25.06 -10.20
N HIS A 11 -26.64 25.87 -9.18
CA HIS A 11 -25.58 25.61 -8.17
C HIS A 11 -25.97 24.48 -7.21
N GLU A 12 -27.23 24.25 -6.93
CA GLU A 12 -27.69 23.15 -6.08
C GLU A 12 -27.69 21.80 -6.83
N ALA A 13 -27.94 21.81 -8.14
CA ALA A 13 -27.94 20.61 -8.97
C ALA A 13 -26.52 20.07 -9.31
N HIS A 14 -25.46 20.84 -9.04
CA HIS A 14 -24.06 20.43 -9.34
C HIS A 14 -23.25 20.05 -8.12
N ARG A 15 -23.88 19.88 -6.97
CA ARG A 15 -23.29 19.12 -5.85
C ARG A 15 -23.39 17.63 -6.11
N ASP A 16 -22.85 17.17 -7.23
CA ASP A 16 -22.45 15.79 -7.35
C ASP A 16 -21.38 15.55 -6.25
N ASN A 17 -21.83 14.87 -5.23
CA ASN A 17 -21.01 14.49 -4.09
C ASN A 17 -20.03 13.41 -4.59
N HIS A 18 -19.03 13.82 -5.38
CA HIS A 18 -17.94 12.96 -5.78
C HIS A 18 -17.13 12.64 -4.52
N THR A 19 -17.53 11.56 -3.85
CA THR A 19 -16.71 10.97 -2.80
C THR A 19 -15.45 10.42 -3.48
N HIS A 20 -14.37 11.18 -3.42
CA HIS A 20 -13.07 10.68 -3.79
C HIS A 20 -12.72 9.54 -2.84
N ARG A 21 -12.26 8.41 -3.42
CA ARG A 21 -11.76 7.30 -2.60
C ARG A 21 -10.55 7.81 -1.84
N ASP A 22 -10.52 7.51 -0.55
CA ASP A 22 -9.33 7.72 0.26
C ASP A 22 -8.20 6.85 -0.32
N VAL A 23 -7.33 7.48 -1.09
CA VAL A 23 -6.15 6.84 -1.71
C VAL A 23 -4.97 6.79 -0.75
N ASN A 24 -5.04 7.54 0.36
CA ASN A 24 -4.03 7.61 1.40
C ASN A 24 -4.30 6.62 2.53
N GLY A 25 -5.45 5.93 2.54
CA GLY A 25 -5.80 4.94 3.55
C GLY A 25 -4.69 3.94 3.78
N GLY A 26 -3.91 4.16 4.84
CA GLY A 26 -2.62 3.51 5.13
C GLY A 26 -2.65 1.98 5.24
N TRP A 27 -3.80 1.33 5.12
CA TRP A 27 -3.98 -0.12 5.22
C TRP A 27 -4.01 -0.86 3.87
N LEU A 28 -4.50 -0.21 2.80
CA LEU A 28 -4.82 -0.89 1.53
C LEU A 28 -3.57 -1.39 0.80
N ARG A 29 -2.55 -0.53 0.67
CA ARG A 29 -1.29 -0.88 0.01
C ARG A 29 -0.57 -2.03 0.75
N PRO A 30 -0.37 -1.98 2.09
CA PRO A 30 0.19 -3.10 2.85
C PRO A 30 -0.61 -4.38 2.74
N ALA A 31 -1.95 -4.31 2.76
CA ALA A 31 -2.81 -5.48 2.62
C ALA A 31 -2.69 -6.14 1.23
N VAL A 32 -2.75 -5.35 0.16
CA VAL A 32 -2.61 -5.87 -1.21
C VAL A 32 -1.24 -6.50 -1.41
N PHE A 33 -0.19 -5.81 -0.99
CA PHE A 33 1.18 -6.30 -1.13
C PHE A 33 1.40 -7.56 -0.28
N GLY A 34 0.95 -7.55 0.98
CA GLY A 34 1.03 -8.72 1.86
C GLY A 34 0.33 -9.96 1.31
N ALA A 35 -0.92 -9.82 0.82
CA ALA A 35 -1.66 -10.95 0.26
C ALA A 35 -0.97 -11.57 -0.97
N MET A 36 -0.46 -10.72 -1.85
CA MET A 36 0.23 -11.17 -3.06
C MET A 36 1.58 -11.81 -2.73
N ASP A 37 2.35 -11.21 -1.83
CA ASP A 37 3.64 -11.76 -1.41
C ASP A 37 3.47 -13.09 -0.65
N GLY A 38 2.49 -13.17 0.25
CA GLY A 38 2.17 -14.42 0.95
C GLY A 38 1.83 -15.57 0.00
N LEU A 39 1.01 -15.29 -1.03
CA LEU A 39 0.67 -16.27 -2.05
C LEU A 39 1.91 -16.73 -2.85
N VAL A 40 2.68 -15.77 -3.38
CA VAL A 40 3.82 -16.07 -4.26
C VAL A 40 4.96 -16.72 -3.48
N SER A 41 5.37 -16.11 -2.35
CA SER A 41 6.53 -16.58 -1.59
C SER A 41 6.30 -17.94 -0.96
N ASN A 42 5.12 -18.18 -0.38
CA ASN A 42 4.83 -19.47 0.25
C ASN A 42 4.57 -20.58 -0.78
N LEU A 43 3.91 -20.27 -1.92
CA LEU A 43 3.80 -21.20 -3.02
C LEU A 43 5.19 -21.58 -3.56
N ALA A 44 6.04 -20.60 -3.80
CA ALA A 44 7.41 -20.80 -4.29
C ALA A 44 8.25 -21.64 -3.31
N LEU A 45 8.15 -21.34 -2.01
CA LEU A 45 8.82 -22.11 -0.95
C LEU A 45 8.35 -23.56 -0.94
N MET A 46 7.05 -23.81 -0.93
CA MET A 46 6.47 -25.17 -0.90
C MET A 46 6.79 -25.96 -2.18
N THR A 47 6.72 -25.33 -3.36
CA THR A 47 7.08 -25.99 -4.61
C THR A 47 8.57 -26.29 -4.69
N GLY A 48 9.42 -25.39 -4.19
CA GLY A 48 10.86 -25.61 -4.10
C GLY A 48 11.21 -26.83 -3.24
N VAL A 49 10.62 -26.92 -2.05
CA VAL A 49 10.84 -28.08 -1.14
C VAL A 49 10.22 -29.35 -1.71
N ALA A 50 9.05 -29.24 -2.36
CA ALA A 50 8.42 -30.40 -3.03
C ALA A 50 9.28 -31.01 -4.16
N GLY A 51 10.04 -30.18 -4.88
CA GLY A 51 11.00 -30.64 -5.90
C GLY A 51 12.07 -31.56 -5.36
N GLY A 52 12.41 -31.47 -4.07
CA GLY A 52 13.34 -32.38 -3.38
C GLY A 52 12.74 -33.71 -2.93
N SER A 53 11.51 -34.05 -3.34
CA SER A 53 10.84 -35.34 -3.02
C SER A 53 10.66 -35.59 -1.51
N VAL A 54 10.30 -34.56 -0.75
CA VAL A 54 10.12 -34.63 0.70
C VAL A 54 8.74 -35.17 1.10
N SER A 55 8.59 -35.54 2.39
CA SER A 55 7.30 -36.01 2.92
C SER A 55 6.25 -34.91 2.94
N GLN A 56 4.96 -35.31 2.91
CA GLN A 56 3.84 -34.39 3.07
C GLN A 56 3.92 -33.59 4.39
N GLN A 57 4.33 -34.23 5.48
CA GLN A 57 4.50 -33.57 6.76
C GLN A 57 5.54 -32.44 6.68
N THR A 58 6.66 -32.67 5.98
CA THR A 58 7.69 -31.65 5.73
C THR A 58 7.11 -30.47 4.96
N LEU A 59 6.28 -30.71 3.94
CA LEU A 59 5.62 -29.65 3.17
C LEU A 59 4.68 -28.81 4.03
N VAL A 60 3.87 -29.44 4.89
CA VAL A 60 2.97 -28.73 5.81
C VAL A 60 3.76 -27.87 6.79
N ILE A 61 4.79 -28.43 7.42
CA ILE A 61 5.65 -27.70 8.37
C ILE A 61 6.34 -26.53 7.65
N THR A 62 6.87 -26.76 6.45
CA THR A 62 7.51 -25.71 5.65
C THR A 62 6.53 -24.58 5.32
N GLY A 63 5.31 -24.93 4.85
CA GLY A 63 4.29 -23.93 4.53
C GLY A 63 3.83 -23.12 5.75
N LEU A 64 3.63 -23.77 6.90
CA LEU A 64 3.27 -23.08 8.15
C LEU A 64 4.42 -22.23 8.69
N ALA A 65 5.65 -22.71 8.62
CA ALA A 65 6.83 -21.94 9.01
C ALA A 65 7.03 -20.70 8.10
N GLY A 66 6.88 -20.90 6.76
CA GLY A 66 6.94 -19.81 5.79
C GLY A 66 5.84 -18.76 6.01
N LEU A 67 4.61 -19.22 6.28
CA LEU A 67 3.50 -18.32 6.65
C LEU A 67 3.83 -17.50 7.89
N ALA A 68 4.25 -18.14 8.97
CA ALA A 68 4.54 -17.44 10.21
C ALA A 68 5.73 -16.48 10.05
N ALA A 69 6.87 -16.95 9.54
CA ALA A 69 8.06 -16.13 9.37
C ALA A 69 7.81 -14.93 8.43
N GLY A 70 7.13 -15.19 7.28
CA GLY A 70 6.82 -14.16 6.31
C GLY A 70 5.84 -13.11 6.85
N ALA A 71 4.77 -13.53 7.53
CA ALA A 71 3.80 -12.61 8.11
C ALA A 71 4.44 -11.68 9.16
N PHE A 72 5.27 -12.21 10.05
CA PHE A 72 6.00 -11.38 11.03
C PHE A 72 7.03 -10.48 10.37
N SER A 73 7.78 -10.97 9.38
CA SER A 73 8.77 -10.18 8.63
C SER A 73 8.12 -9.02 7.90
N MET A 74 7.01 -9.27 7.18
CA MET A 74 6.24 -8.24 6.48
C MET A 74 5.69 -7.19 7.43
N ALA A 75 5.09 -7.62 8.55
CA ALA A 75 4.56 -6.70 9.55
C ALA A 75 5.66 -5.81 10.15
N ALA A 76 6.82 -6.37 10.50
CA ALA A 76 7.95 -5.62 11.02
C ALA A 76 8.51 -4.62 9.99
N GLY A 77 8.61 -5.04 8.73
CA GLY A 77 9.05 -4.19 7.63
C GLY A 77 8.12 -3.01 7.38
N GLU A 78 6.81 -3.26 7.29
CA GLU A 78 5.79 -2.21 7.09
C GLU A 78 5.72 -1.26 8.31
N TYR A 79 5.77 -1.80 9.53
CA TYR A 79 5.83 -0.97 10.73
C TYR A 79 7.03 -0.01 10.68
N THR A 80 8.23 -0.55 10.47
CA THR A 80 9.46 0.24 10.46
C THR A 80 9.45 1.27 9.33
N SER A 81 8.99 0.89 8.14
CA SER A 81 8.92 1.78 6.98
C SER A 81 7.99 2.97 7.22
N VAL A 82 6.77 2.70 7.71
CA VAL A 82 5.77 3.75 7.97
C VAL A 82 6.17 4.59 9.19
N ALA A 83 6.76 3.99 10.24
CA ALA A 83 7.26 4.72 11.40
C ALA A 83 8.37 5.69 11.00
N SER A 84 9.34 5.23 10.20
CA SER A 84 10.44 6.10 9.73
C SER A 84 9.95 7.23 8.83
N GLN A 85 8.95 6.97 7.95
CA GLN A 85 8.34 8.02 7.14
C GLN A 85 7.62 9.05 8.01
N ARG A 86 6.89 8.60 9.03
CA ARG A 86 6.19 9.48 9.97
C ARG A 86 7.18 10.33 10.79
N GLU A 87 8.24 9.72 11.32
CA GLU A 87 9.29 10.42 12.05
C GLU A 87 9.97 11.50 11.21
N LEU A 88 10.22 11.22 9.91
CA LEU A 88 10.76 12.21 8.98
C LEU A 88 9.79 13.39 8.80
N VAL A 89 8.51 13.11 8.57
CA VAL A 89 7.49 14.15 8.43
C VAL A 89 7.37 15.01 9.69
N GLU A 90 7.33 14.38 10.86
CA GLU A 90 7.28 15.08 12.15
C GLU A 90 8.52 15.99 12.35
N ALA A 91 9.69 15.53 11.90
CA ALA A 91 10.93 16.33 11.95
C ALA A 91 10.86 17.55 11.02
N GLU A 92 10.35 17.40 9.78
CA GLU A 92 10.15 18.53 8.86
C GLU A 92 9.11 19.53 9.38
N LEU A 93 7.99 19.05 9.92
CA LEU A 93 6.99 19.91 10.56
C LEU A 93 7.56 20.68 11.76
N ASP A 94 8.49 20.10 12.50
CA ASP A 94 9.17 20.81 13.59
C ASP A 94 10.18 21.86 13.08
N VAL A 95 10.79 21.65 11.92
CA VAL A 95 11.59 22.69 11.24
C VAL A 95 10.68 23.84 10.84
N GLU A 96 9.62 23.56 10.10
CA GLU A 96 8.66 24.53 9.61
C GLU A 96 8.04 25.38 10.76
N ARG A 97 7.62 24.71 11.84
CA ARG A 97 7.12 25.39 13.03
C ARG A 97 8.14 26.34 13.66
N ARG A 98 9.44 26.05 13.57
CA ARG A 98 10.50 26.93 14.06
C ARG A 98 10.70 28.13 13.16
N GLU A 99 10.66 27.96 11.85
CA GLU A 99 10.82 29.05 10.88
C GLU A 99 9.62 30.00 10.95
N LEU A 100 8.39 29.50 10.94
CA LEU A 100 7.19 30.30 11.15
C LEU A 100 7.20 31.16 12.43
N ARG A 101 7.86 30.66 13.50
CA ARG A 101 8.01 31.43 14.76
C ARG A 101 9.11 32.49 14.68
N LYS A 102 10.23 32.20 13.98
CA LYS A 102 11.40 33.07 13.94
C LYS A 102 11.29 34.12 12.85
N HIS A 103 10.72 33.74 11.71
CA HIS A 103 10.69 34.52 10.49
C HIS A 103 9.29 34.64 9.89
N PRO A 104 8.25 35.02 10.68
CA PRO A 104 6.84 34.96 10.24
C PRO A 104 6.52 35.84 9.03
N VAL A 105 7.31 36.89 8.77
CA VAL A 105 7.12 37.76 7.61
C VAL A 105 7.73 37.13 6.35
N ASP A 106 8.88 36.52 6.48
CA ASP A 106 9.56 35.87 5.38
C ASP A 106 8.76 34.66 4.90
N GLU A 107 8.25 33.85 5.84
CA GLU A 107 7.39 32.69 5.56
C GLU A 107 6.06 33.10 4.88
N MET A 108 5.44 34.21 5.33
CA MET A 108 4.26 34.75 4.66
C MET A 108 4.57 35.18 3.20
N GLU A 109 5.73 35.79 2.96
CA GLU A 109 6.13 36.20 1.59
C GLU A 109 6.48 34.97 0.74
N GLU A 110 7.03 33.90 1.32
CA GLU A 110 7.29 32.62 0.65
C GLU A 110 5.98 31.97 0.19
N LEU A 111 4.98 31.89 1.07
CA LEU A 111 3.66 31.41 0.72
C LEU A 111 3.00 32.26 -0.38
N ALA A 112 3.17 33.60 -0.33
CA ALA A 112 2.67 34.49 -1.37
C ALA A 112 3.37 34.22 -2.73
N ALA A 113 4.69 34.06 -2.72
CA ALA A 113 5.47 33.73 -3.93
C ALA A 113 5.07 32.36 -4.53
N LEU A 114 4.76 31.38 -3.67
CA LEU A 114 4.24 30.09 -4.11
C LEU A 114 2.91 30.24 -4.87
N TYR A 115 1.96 31.01 -4.35
CA TYR A 115 0.69 31.26 -5.05
C TYR A 115 0.88 32.08 -6.33
N GLU A 116 1.80 33.07 -6.35
CA GLU A 116 2.18 33.80 -7.57
C GLU A 116 2.72 32.84 -8.65
N SER A 117 3.57 31.89 -8.28
CA SER A 117 4.13 30.88 -9.21
C SER A 117 3.05 29.99 -9.83
N ARG A 118 1.92 29.82 -9.14
CA ARG A 118 0.74 29.08 -9.60
C ARG A 118 -0.24 29.93 -10.42
N GLY A 119 0.07 31.22 -10.66
CA GLY A 119 -0.70 32.11 -11.52
C GLY A 119 -1.69 33.00 -10.78
N VAL A 120 -1.61 33.08 -9.45
CA VAL A 120 -2.40 34.07 -8.67
C VAL A 120 -1.80 35.47 -8.86
N GLU A 121 -2.65 36.47 -9.00
CA GLU A 121 -2.20 37.88 -9.13
C GLU A 121 -1.44 38.30 -7.86
N PRO A 122 -0.28 39.02 -7.98
CA PRO A 122 0.62 39.29 -6.84
C PRO A 122 -0.02 39.95 -5.64
N GLY A 123 -0.93 40.94 -5.87
CA GLY A 123 -1.64 41.60 -4.78
C GLY A 123 -2.61 40.69 -4.03
N LEU A 124 -3.28 39.80 -4.78
CA LEU A 124 -4.19 38.82 -4.21
C LEU A 124 -3.42 37.71 -3.48
N ALA A 125 -2.29 37.23 -4.02
CA ALA A 125 -1.45 36.22 -3.41
C ALA A 125 -0.96 36.64 -2.02
N ARG A 126 -0.45 37.88 -1.89
CA ARG A 126 -0.03 38.43 -0.60
C ARG A 126 -1.20 38.58 0.38
N GLU A 127 -2.37 39.01 -0.09
CA GLU A 127 -3.54 39.15 0.80
C GLU A 127 -4.01 37.76 1.29
N VAL A 128 -4.03 36.76 0.45
CA VAL A 128 -4.35 35.37 0.82
C VAL A 128 -3.33 34.85 1.84
N ALA A 129 -2.04 34.94 1.55
CA ALA A 129 -0.97 34.51 2.44
C ALA A 129 -1.08 35.19 3.81
N ARG A 130 -1.31 36.51 3.83
CA ARG A 130 -1.50 37.29 5.06
C ARG A 130 -2.71 36.83 5.88
N GLN A 131 -3.80 36.41 5.23
CA GLN A 131 -4.98 35.90 5.93
C GLN A 131 -4.75 34.51 6.52
N LEU A 132 -4.08 33.66 5.78
CA LEU A 132 -3.77 32.29 6.18
C LEU A 132 -2.71 32.21 7.29
N SER A 133 -1.78 33.17 7.34
CA SER A 133 -0.73 33.27 8.35
C SER A 133 -1.17 33.94 9.68
N ARG A 134 -2.47 34.24 9.85
CA ARG A 134 -2.98 34.86 11.09
C ARG A 134 -2.96 33.89 12.28
N ASP A 135 -3.24 32.65 12.04
CA ASP A 135 -3.23 31.58 13.04
C ASP A 135 -1.99 30.72 12.81
N PRO A 136 -1.08 30.59 13.79
CA PRO A 136 0.15 29.80 13.64
C PRO A 136 -0.06 28.32 13.32
N GLU A 137 -1.11 27.69 13.84
CA GLU A 137 -1.40 26.28 13.55
C GLU A 137 -1.98 26.12 12.14
N GLN A 138 -2.83 27.06 11.71
CA GLN A 138 -3.33 27.11 10.34
C GLN A 138 -2.19 27.40 9.34
N ALA A 139 -1.28 28.31 9.68
CA ALA A 139 -0.10 28.60 8.86
C ALA A 139 0.74 27.33 8.66
N LEU A 140 1.07 26.63 9.74
CA LEU A 140 1.82 25.36 9.67
C LEU A 140 1.12 24.31 8.78
N GLU A 141 -0.19 24.15 8.93
CA GLU A 141 -0.97 23.20 8.15
C GLU A 141 -0.93 23.53 6.65
N ILE A 142 -0.99 24.82 6.31
CA ILE A 142 -0.96 25.28 4.92
C ILE A 142 0.42 25.14 4.32
N HIS A 143 1.47 25.57 5.00
CA HIS A 143 2.85 25.36 4.55
C HIS A 143 3.15 23.88 4.34
N ALA A 144 2.77 23.00 5.29
CA ALA A 144 2.94 21.57 5.15
C ALA A 144 2.24 21.01 3.90
N ARG A 145 1.03 21.48 3.57
CA ARG A 145 0.30 21.04 2.38
C ARG A 145 0.86 21.60 1.09
N GLU A 146 1.23 22.87 1.09
CA GLU A 146 1.61 23.58 -0.12
C GLU A 146 3.08 23.36 -0.51
N GLU A 147 3.99 23.23 0.44
CA GLU A 147 5.42 23.07 0.24
C GLU A 147 5.86 21.63 0.32
N LEU A 148 5.43 20.90 1.38
CA LEU A 148 5.82 19.51 1.59
C LEU A 148 4.86 18.51 0.93
N GLY A 149 3.67 18.96 0.50
CA GLY A 149 2.64 18.09 -0.06
C GLY A 149 2.05 17.10 0.96
N ILE A 150 2.10 17.44 2.24
CA ILE A 150 1.72 16.57 3.37
C ILE A 150 0.50 17.15 4.09
N ASP A 151 -0.45 16.29 4.43
CA ASP A 151 -1.52 16.65 5.37
C ASP A 151 -1.11 16.21 6.79
N PRO A 152 -0.79 17.15 7.70
CA PRO A 152 -0.38 16.81 9.06
C PRO A 152 -1.48 16.10 9.87
N SER A 153 -2.74 16.26 9.47
CA SER A 153 -3.89 15.63 10.14
C SER A 153 -4.13 14.19 9.71
N ASP A 154 -3.55 13.74 8.58
CA ASP A 154 -3.77 12.41 7.98
C ASP A 154 -2.45 11.65 7.76
N LEU A 155 -1.66 11.52 8.82
CA LEU A 155 -0.43 10.73 8.77
C LEU A 155 -0.73 9.23 8.89
N PRO A 156 -0.12 8.38 8.04
CA PRO A 156 -0.35 6.95 8.07
C PRO A 156 0.08 6.32 9.40
N SER A 157 -0.69 5.34 9.86
CA SER A 157 -0.42 4.63 11.12
C SER A 157 0.48 3.42 10.89
N PRO A 158 1.67 3.36 11.52
CA PRO A 158 2.57 2.20 11.43
C PRO A 158 1.90 0.90 11.87
N LEU A 159 1.08 0.95 12.92
CA LEU A 159 0.39 -0.23 13.44
C LEU A 159 -0.67 -0.74 12.47
N VAL A 160 -1.44 0.15 11.84
CA VAL A 160 -2.45 -0.21 10.84
C VAL A 160 -1.78 -0.86 9.63
N ALA A 161 -0.67 -0.31 9.15
CA ALA A 161 0.11 -0.88 8.06
C ALA A 161 0.64 -2.28 8.41
N ALA A 162 1.24 -2.45 9.59
CA ALA A 162 1.77 -3.72 10.06
C ALA A 162 0.69 -4.80 10.20
N VAL A 163 -0.43 -4.50 10.88
CA VAL A 163 -1.51 -5.47 11.12
C VAL A 163 -2.21 -5.86 9.81
N SER A 164 -2.46 -4.90 8.92
CA SER A 164 -3.06 -5.20 7.62
C SER A 164 -2.16 -6.05 6.74
N SER A 165 -0.86 -5.76 6.72
CA SER A 165 0.15 -6.57 6.02
C SER A 165 0.27 -7.98 6.59
N PHE A 166 0.38 -8.10 7.91
CA PHE A 166 0.41 -9.39 8.61
C PHE A 166 -0.77 -10.27 8.24
N GLY A 167 -1.99 -9.75 8.44
CA GLY A 167 -3.22 -10.51 8.19
C GLY A 167 -3.37 -10.92 6.73
N ALA A 168 -3.09 -9.99 5.82
CA ALA A 168 -3.19 -10.25 4.39
C ALA A 168 -2.15 -11.25 3.90
N PHE A 169 -0.89 -11.13 4.37
CA PHE A 169 0.16 -12.11 4.08
C PHE A 169 -0.22 -13.50 4.61
N ALA A 170 -0.66 -13.60 5.86
CA ALA A 170 -1.04 -14.87 6.46
C ALA A 170 -2.18 -15.55 5.69
N LEU A 171 -3.20 -14.79 5.27
CA LEU A 171 -4.29 -15.30 4.44
C LEU A 171 -3.80 -15.76 3.06
N GLY A 172 -2.93 -14.99 2.40
CA GLY A 172 -2.34 -15.36 1.13
C GLY A 172 -1.49 -16.62 1.24
N ALA A 173 -0.59 -16.67 2.21
CA ALA A 173 0.31 -17.79 2.46
C ALA A 173 -0.42 -19.08 2.90
N LEU A 174 -1.60 -18.95 3.48
CA LEU A 174 -2.42 -20.11 3.88
C LEU A 174 -2.98 -20.86 2.67
N LEU A 175 -3.27 -20.18 1.55
CA LEU A 175 -3.91 -20.82 0.41
C LEU A 175 -3.16 -22.05 -0.13
N PRO A 176 -1.84 -21.99 -0.40
CA PRO A 176 -1.10 -23.19 -0.85
C PRO A 176 -0.96 -24.28 0.23
N VAL A 177 -1.08 -23.94 1.51
CA VAL A 177 -1.02 -24.90 2.63
C VAL A 177 -2.35 -25.63 2.82
N LEU A 178 -3.45 -24.94 2.57
CA LEU A 178 -4.81 -25.40 2.89
C LEU A 178 -5.16 -26.78 2.31
N PRO A 179 -4.87 -27.13 1.04
CA PRO A 179 -5.17 -28.47 0.52
C PRO A 179 -4.49 -29.60 1.31
N TYR A 180 -3.26 -29.39 1.77
CA TYR A 180 -2.54 -30.37 2.58
C TYR A 180 -3.15 -30.53 3.98
N LEU A 181 -3.61 -29.44 4.60
CA LEU A 181 -4.32 -29.48 5.88
C LEU A 181 -5.67 -30.20 5.76
N LEU A 182 -6.28 -30.19 4.57
CA LEU A 182 -7.52 -30.88 4.26
C LEU A 182 -7.29 -32.33 3.75
N GLY A 183 -6.06 -32.84 3.82
CA GLY A 183 -5.74 -34.22 3.48
C GLY A 183 -5.30 -34.49 2.02
N ALA A 184 -5.04 -33.46 1.22
CA ALA A 184 -4.47 -33.66 -0.10
C ALA A 184 -3.03 -34.16 0.01
N HIS A 185 -2.70 -35.19 -0.80
CA HIS A 185 -1.36 -35.79 -0.84
C HIS A 185 -0.52 -35.33 -2.04
N ALA A 186 -1.15 -34.71 -3.02
CA ALA A 186 -0.50 -34.24 -4.24
C ALA A 186 -0.22 -32.74 -4.20
N LEU A 187 0.77 -32.29 -4.95
CA LEU A 187 1.14 -30.85 -5.05
C LEU A 187 0.14 -30.03 -5.88
N TRP A 188 -0.47 -30.65 -6.90
CA TRP A 188 -1.31 -29.91 -7.85
C TRP A 188 -2.51 -29.14 -7.24
N PRO A 189 -3.22 -29.61 -6.17
CA PRO A 189 -4.30 -28.84 -5.58
C PRO A 189 -3.80 -27.56 -4.91
N ALA A 190 -2.62 -27.59 -4.28
CA ALA A 190 -2.00 -26.42 -3.66
C ALA A 190 -1.61 -25.38 -4.73
N VAL A 191 -0.97 -25.83 -5.81
CA VAL A 191 -0.62 -24.98 -6.95
C VAL A 191 -1.87 -24.36 -7.58
N LEU A 192 -2.90 -25.18 -7.84
CA LEU A 192 -4.15 -24.71 -8.46
C LEU A 192 -4.83 -23.65 -7.59
N LEU A 193 -4.99 -23.90 -6.29
CA LEU A 193 -5.63 -22.98 -5.37
C LEU A 193 -4.84 -21.66 -5.24
N ALA A 194 -3.53 -21.73 -5.18
CA ALA A 194 -2.67 -20.56 -5.14
C ALA A 194 -2.75 -19.74 -6.44
N LEU A 195 -2.78 -20.38 -7.61
CA LEU A 195 -2.94 -19.69 -8.90
C LEU A 195 -4.33 -19.00 -9.00
N ILE A 196 -5.38 -19.67 -8.55
CA ILE A 196 -6.72 -19.05 -8.45
C ILE A 196 -6.67 -17.83 -7.51
N GLY A 197 -6.02 -17.96 -6.36
CA GLY A 197 -5.82 -16.86 -5.41
C GLY A 197 -5.06 -15.68 -6.03
N LEU A 198 -3.97 -15.94 -6.74
CA LEU A 198 -3.17 -14.92 -7.44
C LEU A 198 -4.00 -14.18 -8.50
N PHE A 199 -4.75 -14.92 -9.32
CA PHE A 199 -5.63 -14.30 -10.30
C PHE A 199 -6.70 -13.44 -9.62
N GLY A 200 -7.33 -13.97 -8.56
CA GLY A 200 -8.34 -13.26 -7.76
C GLY A 200 -7.78 -11.97 -7.13
N CYS A 201 -6.61 -12.02 -6.51
CA CYS A 201 -5.94 -10.83 -5.97
C CYS A 201 -5.68 -9.79 -7.08
N GLY A 202 -5.16 -10.22 -8.23
CA GLY A 202 -4.94 -9.32 -9.37
C GLY A 202 -6.23 -8.69 -9.88
N ALA A 203 -7.33 -9.46 -9.94
CA ALA A 203 -8.64 -8.96 -10.35
C ALA A 203 -9.25 -7.97 -9.33
N VAL A 204 -9.05 -8.20 -8.03
CA VAL A 204 -9.49 -7.26 -6.97
C VAL A 204 -8.71 -5.95 -7.06
N VAL A 205 -7.39 -6.01 -7.21
CA VAL A 205 -6.53 -4.82 -7.36
C VAL A 205 -6.93 -4.02 -8.59
N ALA A 206 -7.32 -4.67 -9.69
CA ALA A 206 -7.76 -4.00 -10.90
C ALA A 206 -9.00 -3.10 -10.69
N ARG A 207 -9.89 -3.46 -9.74
CA ARG A 207 -11.07 -2.63 -9.39
C ARG A 207 -10.68 -1.32 -8.70
N VAL A 208 -9.56 -1.33 -7.98
CA VAL A 208 -9.03 -0.12 -7.32
C VAL A 208 -8.24 0.74 -8.30
N THR A 209 -7.47 0.10 -9.19
CA THR A 209 -6.55 0.78 -10.13
C THR A 209 -7.18 1.15 -11.47
N ALA A 210 -8.50 0.95 -11.65
CA ALA A 210 -9.24 1.19 -12.90
C ALA A 210 -8.60 0.50 -14.14
N ARG A 211 -7.90 -0.62 -13.94
CA ARG A 211 -7.29 -1.44 -14.98
C ARG A 211 -8.19 -2.62 -15.35
N SER A 212 -7.92 -3.24 -16.49
CA SER A 212 -8.59 -4.49 -16.87
C SER A 212 -8.27 -5.60 -15.84
N TRP A 213 -9.33 -6.16 -15.24
CA TRP A 213 -9.22 -7.24 -14.25
C TRP A 213 -8.53 -8.50 -14.81
N TRP A 214 -8.79 -8.78 -16.08
CA TRP A 214 -8.19 -9.91 -16.77
C TRP A 214 -6.67 -9.74 -16.94
N PHE A 215 -6.23 -8.58 -17.39
CA PHE A 215 -4.80 -8.28 -17.54
C PHE A 215 -4.07 -8.30 -16.19
N SER A 216 -4.66 -7.72 -15.15
CA SER A 216 -4.06 -7.71 -13.81
C SER A 216 -4.00 -9.11 -13.20
N GLY A 217 -5.05 -9.91 -13.39
CA GLY A 217 -5.07 -11.31 -12.97
C GLY A 217 -4.01 -12.15 -13.69
N LEU A 218 -3.93 -12.04 -15.02
CA LEU A 218 -2.95 -12.77 -15.82
C LEU A 218 -1.50 -12.39 -15.46
N ARG A 219 -1.25 -11.12 -15.23
CA ARG A 219 0.08 -10.65 -14.77
C ARG A 219 0.50 -11.35 -13.48
N GLN A 220 -0.40 -11.48 -12.50
CA GLN A 220 -0.10 -12.16 -11.24
C GLN A 220 0.11 -13.67 -11.42
N LEU A 221 -0.67 -14.30 -12.29
CA LEU A 221 -0.45 -15.72 -12.66
C LEU A 221 0.93 -15.95 -13.26
N VAL A 222 1.37 -15.08 -14.18
CA VAL A 222 2.68 -15.21 -14.82
C VAL A 222 3.80 -15.04 -13.79
N LEU A 223 3.71 -14.02 -12.94
CA LEU A 223 4.73 -13.76 -11.92
C LEU A 223 4.81 -14.88 -10.89
N GLY A 224 3.70 -15.28 -10.30
CA GLY A 224 3.66 -16.33 -9.29
C GLY A 224 3.93 -17.73 -9.86
N GLY A 225 3.42 -18.01 -11.06
CA GLY A 225 3.68 -19.27 -11.76
C GLY A 225 5.16 -19.42 -12.14
N THR A 226 5.80 -18.36 -12.59
CA THR A 226 7.24 -18.35 -12.88
C THR A 226 8.07 -18.60 -11.61
N ALA A 227 7.75 -17.90 -10.51
CA ALA A 227 8.44 -18.12 -9.24
C ALA A 227 8.32 -19.57 -8.77
N ALA A 228 7.11 -20.14 -8.80
CA ALA A 228 6.88 -21.54 -8.42
C ALA A 228 7.62 -22.53 -9.33
N ALA A 229 7.64 -22.31 -10.65
CA ALA A 229 8.33 -23.18 -11.59
C ALA A 229 9.86 -23.14 -11.39
N VAL A 230 10.43 -21.96 -11.21
CA VAL A 230 11.87 -21.78 -10.96
C VAL A 230 12.28 -22.46 -9.65
N THR A 231 11.54 -22.21 -8.57
CA THR A 231 11.88 -22.79 -7.27
C THR A 231 11.68 -24.31 -7.24
N TYR A 232 10.65 -24.85 -7.92
CA TYR A 232 10.51 -26.31 -8.11
C TYR A 232 11.69 -26.91 -8.85
N GLY A 233 12.15 -26.29 -9.93
CA GLY A 233 13.33 -26.72 -10.68
C GLY A 233 14.60 -26.69 -9.82
N LEU A 234 14.81 -25.64 -9.04
CA LEU A 234 15.92 -25.58 -8.08
C LEU A 234 15.82 -26.70 -7.02
N GLY A 235 14.62 -26.97 -6.50
CA GLY A 235 14.37 -28.04 -5.56
C GLY A 235 14.75 -29.44 -6.12
N MET A 236 14.43 -29.68 -7.38
CA MET A 236 14.85 -30.95 -8.05
C MET A 236 16.38 -31.05 -8.16
N VAL A 237 17.07 -29.99 -8.55
CA VAL A 237 18.53 -29.99 -8.69
C VAL A 237 19.22 -30.20 -7.33
N PHE A 238 18.82 -29.48 -6.31
CA PHE A 238 19.41 -29.59 -4.97
C PHE A 238 18.97 -30.85 -4.25
N GLY A 239 17.74 -31.34 -4.45
CA GLY A 239 17.22 -32.57 -3.87
C GLY A 239 18.01 -33.81 -4.34
N VAL A 240 18.36 -33.88 -5.62
CA VAL A 240 19.21 -34.95 -6.16
C VAL A 240 20.66 -34.87 -5.61
N ALA A 241 21.21 -33.65 -5.48
CA ALA A 241 22.57 -33.44 -5.02
C ALA A 241 22.77 -33.76 -3.52
N VAL A 242 21.73 -33.64 -2.68
CA VAL A 242 21.79 -33.88 -1.23
C VAL A 242 21.41 -35.32 -0.90
N GLY A 243 20.64 -36.00 -1.77
CA GLY A 243 20.21 -37.42 -1.61
C GLY A 243 21.18 -38.46 -2.19
N SER A 244 22.25 -38.01 -2.82
CA SER A 244 23.36 -38.87 -3.34
C SER A 244 24.57 -38.81 -2.42
#